data_2b457ae10eb4179c9c158112a697b898
#
_entry.id   2b457ae10eb4179c9c158112a697b898
#
_cell.length_a   1.000
_cell.length_b   1.000
_cell.length_c   1.000
_cell.angle_alpha   90.00
_cell.angle_beta   90.00
_cell.angle_gamma   90.00
#
_symmetry.space_group_name_H-M   'P 1'
#
loop_
_entity.id
_entity.type
_entity.pdbx_description
1 polymer ?
#
loop_
_entity_poly.entity_id
_entity_poly.type
_entity_poly.pdbx_seq_one_letter_code
_entity_poly.pdbx_strand_id
1 'polypeptide(L)'
;MSQRRIAIVSGAGSGVGAACARALAERGADCVLIGRNREKLETTAASLRLQEGAETLICAGDITESAFSENTLSMVVEQFGRRPIDLVNSAGVIARRAAESTTDEEWRRVMATNVDGVFYLSRAVAKVAPSGSSIVNVSSTCGQVGAAGLAAYCASKGAVDQLTRAMALELASRDITVNAAAPGAINSPMLFSEHEDPAMETSVVSRNEASIPMGRVAEPEEVAAAIVFLSTQRHITGTVLSVDGGYVAQ
;
A
#
# COMPACT_ATOMS: atom_id res chain seq x y z
N MET A 1 22.71 17.49 9.61
CA MET A 1 21.94 16.27 9.88
C MET A 1 20.72 16.29 8.94
N SER A 2 20.44 15.22 8.20
CA SER A 2 19.22 15.16 7.38
C SER A 2 17.99 15.19 8.31
N GLN A 3 16.99 15.96 7.91
CA GLN A 3 15.72 16.03 8.67
C GLN A 3 15.06 14.68 8.70
N ARG A 4 14.59 14.20 9.89
CA ARG A 4 13.86 12.95 10.05
C ARG A 4 12.61 12.96 9.17
N ARG A 5 12.32 11.87 8.49
CA ARG A 5 11.18 11.72 7.59
C ARG A 5 9.93 11.28 8.37
N ILE A 6 8.77 11.47 7.78
CA ILE A 6 7.50 10.97 8.29
C ILE A 6 7.03 9.84 7.35
N ALA A 7 6.90 8.63 7.87
CA ALA A 7 6.34 7.49 7.15
C ALA A 7 4.84 7.39 7.45
N ILE A 8 4.00 7.58 6.45
CA ILE A 8 2.54 7.42 6.57
C ILE A 8 2.17 6.12 5.84
N VAL A 9 1.61 5.14 6.57
CA VAL A 9 1.30 3.83 6.01
C VAL A 9 -0.18 3.51 6.21
N SER A 10 -0.94 3.38 5.13
CA SER A 10 -2.29 2.86 5.18
C SER A 10 -2.30 1.34 5.10
N GLY A 11 -3.30 0.68 5.73
CA GLY A 11 -3.31 -0.78 5.85
C GLY A 11 -2.21 -1.30 6.78
N ALA A 12 -1.72 -0.46 7.70
CA ALA A 12 -0.57 -0.76 8.56
C ALA A 12 -0.79 -1.88 9.59
N GLY A 13 -2.02 -2.38 9.74
CA GLY A 13 -2.34 -3.39 10.76
C GLY A 13 -1.97 -4.82 10.38
N SER A 14 -1.50 -5.12 9.17
CA SER A 14 -1.11 -6.48 8.75
C SER A 14 -0.32 -6.48 7.42
N GLY A 15 0.22 -7.64 7.06
CA GLY A 15 0.81 -7.92 5.76
C GLY A 15 1.85 -6.87 5.31
N VAL A 16 1.77 -6.46 4.06
CA VAL A 16 2.72 -5.51 3.44
C VAL A 16 2.75 -4.17 4.18
N GLY A 17 1.59 -3.63 4.62
CA GLY A 17 1.55 -2.37 5.35
C GLY A 17 2.30 -2.42 6.66
N ALA A 18 2.12 -3.48 7.46
CA ALA A 18 2.86 -3.66 8.71
C ALA A 18 4.36 -3.86 8.45
N ALA A 19 4.73 -4.62 7.41
CA ALA A 19 6.14 -4.80 7.03
C ALA A 19 6.78 -3.48 6.58
N CYS A 20 6.08 -2.64 5.80
CA CYS A 20 6.55 -1.31 5.41
C CYS A 20 6.75 -0.39 6.62
N ALA A 21 5.80 -0.39 7.57
CA ALA A 21 5.92 0.41 8.78
C ALA A 21 7.18 0.05 9.58
N ARG A 22 7.44 -1.27 9.77
CA ARG A 22 8.66 -1.75 10.43
C ARG A 22 9.92 -1.28 9.68
N ALA A 23 9.98 -1.51 8.38
CA ALA A 23 11.16 -1.19 7.58
C ALA A 23 11.45 0.33 7.56
N LEU A 24 10.43 1.18 7.54
CA LEU A 24 10.60 2.64 7.58
C LEU A 24 10.98 3.13 8.99
N ALA A 25 10.43 2.52 10.06
CA ALA A 25 10.83 2.80 11.45
C ALA A 25 12.32 2.49 11.69
N GLU A 26 12.81 1.35 11.21
CA GLU A 26 14.24 0.97 11.30
C GLU A 26 15.17 1.96 10.57
N ARG A 27 14.65 2.69 9.57
CA ARG A 27 15.36 3.76 8.88
C ARG A 27 15.26 5.11 9.59
N GLY A 28 14.62 5.17 10.76
CA GLY A 28 14.54 6.34 11.61
C GLY A 28 13.38 7.28 11.29
N ALA A 29 12.37 6.86 10.55
CA ALA A 29 11.17 7.67 10.33
C ALA A 29 10.29 7.72 11.58
N ASP A 30 9.58 8.84 11.77
CA ASP A 30 8.37 8.86 12.59
C ASP A 30 7.26 8.15 11.82
N CYS A 31 6.46 7.32 12.49
CA CYS A 31 5.51 6.44 11.83
C CYS A 31 4.06 6.86 12.10
N VAL A 32 3.28 7.01 11.03
CA VAL A 32 1.83 7.21 11.10
C VAL A 32 1.15 5.96 10.57
N LEU A 33 0.47 5.24 11.45
CA LEU A 33 -0.18 3.97 11.15
C LEU A 33 -1.68 4.18 10.93
N ILE A 34 -2.16 3.89 9.71
CA ILE A 34 -3.55 4.10 9.31
C ILE A 34 -4.22 2.75 9.05
N GLY A 35 -5.44 2.57 9.57
CA GLY A 35 -6.28 1.39 9.33
C GLY A 35 -7.54 1.41 10.17
N ARG A 36 -8.50 0.52 9.88
CA ARG A 36 -9.79 0.50 10.59
C ARG A 36 -9.74 -0.15 11.98
N ASN A 37 -8.87 -1.14 12.16
CA ASN A 37 -8.77 -1.89 13.41
C ASN A 37 -7.63 -1.32 14.27
N ARG A 38 -7.97 -0.59 15.34
CA ARG A 38 -7.02 0.05 16.26
C ARG A 38 -6.09 -0.97 16.93
N GLU A 39 -6.59 -2.11 17.40
CA GLU A 39 -5.79 -3.13 18.09
C GLU A 39 -4.68 -3.69 17.19
N LYS A 40 -4.99 -3.93 15.90
CA LYS A 40 -3.97 -4.35 14.92
C LYS A 40 -2.92 -3.28 14.69
N LEU A 41 -3.31 -2.00 14.69
CA LEU A 41 -2.36 -0.89 14.57
C LEU A 41 -1.47 -0.79 15.81
N GLU A 42 -2.03 -0.96 17.00
CA GLU A 42 -1.29 -0.98 18.28
C GLU A 42 -0.31 -2.16 18.32
N THR A 43 -0.73 -3.34 17.86
CA THR A 43 0.16 -4.50 17.71
C THR A 43 1.34 -4.19 16.76
N THR A 44 1.06 -3.56 15.63
CA THR A 44 2.13 -3.13 14.71
C THR A 44 3.03 -2.08 15.38
N ALA A 45 2.45 -1.06 16.01
CA ALA A 45 3.20 -0.01 16.69
C ALA A 45 4.16 -0.59 17.75
N ALA A 46 3.68 -1.54 18.57
CA ALA A 46 4.50 -2.24 19.56
C ALA A 46 5.66 -3.06 18.96
N SER A 47 5.56 -3.44 17.68
CA SER A 47 6.60 -4.19 16.96
C SER A 47 7.65 -3.30 16.29
N LEU A 48 7.45 -1.97 16.25
CA LEU A 48 8.37 -1.05 15.59
C LEU A 48 9.66 -0.91 16.39
N ARG A 49 10.78 -0.94 15.70
CA ARG A 49 12.11 -0.61 16.26
C ARG A 49 12.42 0.85 15.95
N LEU A 50 11.86 1.73 16.76
CA LEU A 50 12.05 3.16 16.62
C LEU A 50 13.46 3.58 17.03
N GLN A 51 14.07 4.48 16.28
CA GLN A 51 15.30 5.15 16.71
C GLN A 51 14.99 6.17 17.80
N GLU A 52 16.01 6.54 18.59
CA GLU A 52 15.88 7.51 19.68
C GLU A 52 15.19 8.79 19.21
N GLY A 53 14.16 9.20 19.93
CA GLY A 53 13.34 10.38 19.64
C GLY A 53 12.41 10.24 18.44
N ALA A 54 12.26 9.05 17.82
CA ALA A 54 11.20 8.80 16.83
C ALA A 54 9.89 8.44 17.53
N GLU A 55 8.78 8.86 16.92
CA GLU A 55 7.44 8.71 17.49
C GLU A 55 6.50 7.94 16.54
N THR A 56 5.40 7.45 17.11
CA THR A 56 4.33 6.78 16.37
C THR A 56 3.00 7.46 16.63
N LEU A 57 2.25 7.74 15.55
CA LEU A 57 0.88 8.23 15.59
C LEU A 57 -0.06 7.14 15.03
N ILE A 58 -1.10 6.77 15.76
CA ILE A 58 -2.12 5.81 15.32
C ILE A 58 -3.38 6.56 14.91
N CYS A 59 -3.75 6.43 13.64
CA CYS A 59 -4.96 7.01 13.05
C CYS A 59 -5.93 5.89 12.65
N ALA A 60 -6.81 5.50 13.57
CA ALA A 60 -7.83 4.49 13.30
C ALA A 60 -9.04 5.13 12.59
N GLY A 61 -9.36 4.64 11.36
CA GLY A 61 -10.48 5.15 10.57
C GLY A 61 -10.52 4.57 9.16
N ASP A 62 -11.47 5.04 8.36
CA ASP A 62 -11.71 4.56 7.01
C ASP A 62 -11.18 5.54 5.96
N ILE A 63 -10.24 5.09 5.15
CA ILE A 63 -9.65 5.89 4.06
C ILE A 63 -10.64 6.19 2.92
N THR A 64 -11.77 5.50 2.85
CA THR A 64 -12.82 5.77 1.86
C THR A 64 -13.56 7.09 2.14
N GLU A 65 -13.35 7.66 3.33
CA GLU A 65 -13.86 8.96 3.73
C GLU A 65 -12.80 10.04 3.48
N SER A 66 -13.03 10.92 2.51
CA SER A 66 -12.10 12.00 2.17
C SER A 66 -11.76 12.89 3.38
N ALA A 67 -12.74 13.19 4.24
CA ALA A 67 -12.53 13.98 5.45
C ALA A 67 -11.57 13.30 6.45
N PHE A 68 -11.58 11.97 6.54
CA PHE A 68 -10.63 11.23 7.37
C PHE A 68 -9.18 11.47 6.92
N SER A 69 -8.91 11.42 5.62
CA SER A 69 -7.58 11.69 5.07
C SER A 69 -7.12 13.12 5.36
N GLU A 70 -7.98 14.12 5.18
CA GLU A 70 -7.66 15.53 5.47
C GLU A 70 -7.37 15.74 6.96
N ASN A 71 -8.20 15.20 7.85
CA ASN A 71 -8.02 15.29 9.31
C ASN A 71 -6.72 14.59 9.75
N THR A 72 -6.43 13.43 9.19
CA THR A 72 -5.18 12.70 9.46
C THR A 72 -3.97 13.56 9.13
N LEU A 73 -3.93 14.18 7.96
CA LEU A 73 -2.82 15.05 7.58
C LEU A 73 -2.72 16.31 8.45
N SER A 74 -3.83 16.85 8.91
CA SER A 74 -3.82 17.97 9.88
C SER A 74 -3.13 17.55 11.19
N MET A 75 -3.47 16.39 11.75
CA MET A 75 -2.82 15.83 12.95
C MET A 75 -1.33 15.56 12.70
N VAL A 76 -0.96 15.03 11.54
CA VAL A 76 0.45 14.77 11.18
C VAL A 76 1.26 16.06 11.15
N VAL A 77 0.73 17.12 10.53
CA VAL A 77 1.40 18.43 10.46
C VAL A 77 1.48 19.09 11.83
N GLU A 78 0.46 18.95 12.67
CA GLU A 78 0.45 19.47 14.04
C GLU A 78 1.51 18.78 14.90
N GLN A 79 1.60 17.44 14.87
CA GLN A 79 2.51 16.69 15.74
C GLN A 79 3.95 16.72 15.23
N PHE A 80 4.17 16.58 13.93
CA PHE A 80 5.51 16.39 13.36
C PHE A 80 6.05 17.59 12.58
N GLY A 81 5.20 18.58 12.31
CA GLY A 81 5.56 19.69 11.43
C GLY A 81 5.62 19.29 9.94
N ARG A 82 6.07 20.22 9.09
CA ARG A 82 6.24 20.00 7.66
C ARG A 82 7.63 19.43 7.37
N ARG A 83 7.71 18.12 7.29
CA ARG A 83 8.93 17.36 6.96
C ARG A 83 8.68 16.46 5.75
N PRO A 84 9.73 15.97 5.05
CA PRO A 84 9.54 15.03 3.95
C PRO A 84 8.73 13.80 4.38
N ILE A 85 7.73 13.46 3.57
CA ILE A 85 6.78 12.39 3.82
C ILE A 85 7.07 11.22 2.87
N ASP A 86 7.09 10.00 3.41
CA ASP A 86 7.01 8.76 2.65
C ASP A 86 5.62 8.16 2.88
N LEU A 87 4.70 8.37 1.92
CA LEU A 87 3.39 7.76 1.95
C LEU A 87 3.45 6.36 1.31
N VAL A 88 2.93 5.36 2.02
CA VAL A 88 2.68 4.02 1.49
C VAL A 88 1.17 3.74 1.52
N ASN A 89 0.55 3.69 0.35
CA ASN A 89 -0.84 3.29 0.19
C ASN A 89 -0.93 1.76 0.07
N SER A 90 -1.06 1.05 1.21
CA SER A 90 -1.14 -0.40 1.26
C SER A 90 -2.52 -0.93 1.69
N ALA A 91 -3.44 -0.07 2.11
CA ALA A 91 -4.81 -0.49 2.37
C ALA A 91 -5.49 -0.96 1.08
N GLY A 92 -6.15 -2.11 1.15
CA GLY A 92 -6.86 -2.67 0.01
C GLY A 92 -7.78 -3.81 0.41
N VAL A 93 -8.72 -4.12 -0.47
CA VAL A 93 -9.63 -5.26 -0.37
C VAL A 93 -9.70 -5.97 -1.71
N ILE A 94 -10.08 -7.24 -1.69
CA ILE A 94 -10.29 -8.07 -2.87
C ILE A 94 -11.75 -8.54 -2.91
N ALA A 95 -12.28 -8.83 -4.09
CA ALA A 95 -13.51 -9.59 -4.30
C ALA A 95 -13.18 -10.71 -5.29
N ARG A 96 -13.48 -11.96 -4.88
CA ARG A 96 -13.21 -13.16 -5.69
C ARG A 96 -14.53 -13.66 -6.26
N ARG A 97 -14.97 -13.04 -7.38
CA ARG A 97 -16.23 -13.34 -8.07
C ARG A 97 -16.04 -13.30 -9.58
N ALA A 98 -16.72 -14.16 -10.32
CA ALA A 98 -16.88 -14.00 -11.75
C ALA A 98 -17.59 -12.66 -12.06
N ALA A 99 -17.29 -12.04 -13.19
CA ALA A 99 -17.80 -10.71 -13.51
C ALA A 99 -19.33 -10.63 -13.48
N GLU A 100 -20.01 -11.65 -14.01
CA GLU A 100 -21.48 -11.76 -14.04
C GLU A 100 -22.12 -11.97 -12.64
N SER A 101 -21.32 -12.39 -11.65
CA SER A 101 -21.77 -12.65 -10.28
C SER A 101 -21.29 -11.58 -9.29
N THR A 102 -20.48 -10.62 -9.74
CA THR A 102 -20.02 -9.50 -8.91
C THR A 102 -21.16 -8.55 -8.64
N THR A 103 -21.51 -8.33 -7.37
CA THR A 103 -22.58 -7.40 -7.02
C THR A 103 -22.10 -5.95 -7.12
N ASP A 104 -23.07 -5.02 -7.25
CA ASP A 104 -22.78 -3.58 -7.22
C ASP A 104 -22.10 -3.15 -5.91
N GLU A 105 -22.45 -3.76 -4.76
CA GLU A 105 -21.85 -3.50 -3.46
C GLU A 105 -20.40 -3.96 -3.42
N GLU A 106 -20.10 -5.16 -3.92
CA GLU A 106 -18.73 -5.68 -4.01
C GLU A 106 -17.88 -4.79 -4.90
N TRP A 107 -18.40 -4.41 -6.07
CA TRP A 107 -17.75 -3.49 -6.98
C TRP A 107 -17.43 -2.15 -6.30
N ARG A 108 -18.45 -1.50 -5.70
CA ARG A 108 -18.28 -0.20 -5.02
C ARG A 108 -17.31 -0.30 -3.85
N ARG A 109 -17.37 -1.36 -3.04
CA ARG A 109 -16.44 -1.60 -1.93
C ARG A 109 -14.98 -1.68 -2.41
N VAL A 110 -14.75 -2.42 -3.50
CA VAL A 110 -13.40 -2.57 -4.06
C VAL A 110 -12.90 -1.23 -4.62
N MET A 111 -13.70 -0.53 -5.39
CA MET A 111 -13.33 0.77 -5.98
C MET A 111 -13.11 1.83 -4.89
N ALA A 112 -14.03 1.96 -3.94
CA ALA A 112 -13.91 2.92 -2.86
C ALA A 112 -12.63 2.72 -2.03
N THR A 113 -12.30 1.47 -1.67
CA THR A 113 -11.10 1.22 -0.86
C THR A 113 -9.83 1.34 -1.68
N ASN A 114 -9.78 0.66 -2.85
CA ASN A 114 -8.53 0.51 -3.60
C ASN A 114 -8.20 1.72 -4.46
N VAL A 115 -9.19 2.54 -4.86
CA VAL A 115 -9.00 3.69 -5.74
C VAL A 115 -9.27 4.99 -5.01
N ASP A 116 -10.50 5.19 -4.50
CA ASP A 116 -10.87 6.47 -3.88
C ASP A 116 -10.03 6.73 -2.63
N GLY A 117 -9.85 5.72 -1.76
CA GLY A 117 -9.03 5.83 -0.56
C GLY A 117 -7.56 6.14 -0.87
N VAL A 118 -6.99 5.51 -1.90
CA VAL A 118 -5.62 5.81 -2.37
C VAL A 118 -5.53 7.23 -2.88
N PHE A 119 -6.51 7.68 -3.68
CA PHE A 119 -6.57 9.04 -4.20
C PHE A 119 -6.72 10.08 -3.07
N TYR A 120 -7.64 9.87 -2.14
CA TYR A 120 -7.89 10.84 -1.06
C TYR A 120 -6.67 11.05 -0.18
N LEU A 121 -6.00 9.96 0.22
CA LEU A 121 -4.81 10.06 1.06
C LEU A 121 -3.62 10.64 0.28
N SER A 122 -3.41 10.24 -0.97
CA SER A 122 -2.37 10.79 -1.84
C SER A 122 -2.58 12.28 -2.09
N ARG A 123 -3.83 12.70 -2.35
CA ARG A 123 -4.20 14.10 -2.53
C ARG A 123 -3.96 14.93 -1.26
N ALA A 124 -4.34 14.41 -0.09
CA ALA A 124 -4.12 15.09 1.17
C ALA A 124 -2.63 15.27 1.47
N VAL A 125 -1.82 14.22 1.22
CA VAL A 125 -0.35 14.32 1.32
C VAL A 125 0.21 15.32 0.32
N ALA A 126 -0.22 15.28 -0.94
CA ALA A 126 0.27 16.18 -1.98
C ALA A 126 0.04 17.68 -1.65
N LYS A 127 -1.01 18.03 -0.89
CA LYS A 127 -1.28 19.40 -0.45
C LYS A 127 -0.23 19.94 0.53
N VAL A 128 0.35 19.09 1.37
CA VAL A 128 1.22 19.50 2.50
C VAL A 128 2.66 19.06 2.37
N ALA A 129 2.95 18.05 1.55
CA ALA A 129 4.26 17.44 1.41
C ALA A 129 5.28 18.42 0.81
N PRO A 130 6.45 18.61 1.47
CA PRO A 130 7.55 19.40 0.90
C PRO A 130 8.32 18.59 -0.15
N SER A 131 9.25 19.27 -0.84
CA SER A 131 10.26 18.64 -1.71
C SER A 131 10.98 17.50 -0.98
N GLY A 132 11.38 16.48 -1.70
CA GLY A 132 12.00 15.28 -1.13
C GLY A 132 11.01 14.24 -0.60
N SER A 133 9.69 14.45 -0.73
CA SER A 133 8.65 13.47 -0.35
C SER A 133 8.47 12.39 -1.40
N SER A 134 7.86 11.27 -1.01
CA SER A 134 7.52 10.17 -1.90
C SER A 134 6.11 9.62 -1.63
N ILE A 135 5.46 9.10 -2.67
CA ILE A 135 4.23 8.33 -2.59
C ILE A 135 4.49 6.99 -3.27
N VAL A 136 4.26 5.88 -2.57
CA VAL A 136 4.34 4.54 -3.15
C VAL A 136 3.01 3.83 -2.97
N ASN A 137 2.37 3.51 -4.08
CA ASN A 137 1.10 2.79 -4.10
C ASN A 137 1.33 1.29 -4.17
N VAL A 138 0.61 0.50 -3.38
CA VAL A 138 0.60 -0.95 -3.51
C VAL A 138 -0.45 -1.33 -4.55
N SER A 139 0.01 -1.57 -5.77
CA SER A 139 -0.78 -2.09 -6.88
C SER A 139 -0.87 -3.62 -6.80
N SER A 140 -0.83 -4.31 -7.91
CA SER A 140 -0.81 -5.77 -8.06
C SER A 140 -0.41 -6.13 -9.49
N THR A 141 0.08 -7.35 -9.72
CA THR A 141 0.12 -7.94 -11.06
C THR A 141 -1.23 -7.90 -11.77
N CYS A 142 -2.33 -7.96 -11.00
CA CYS A 142 -3.70 -7.79 -11.52
C CYS A 142 -3.99 -6.40 -12.11
N GLY A 143 -3.16 -5.39 -11.86
CA GLY A 143 -3.22 -4.10 -12.56
C GLY A 143 -2.58 -4.14 -13.95
N GLN A 144 -1.73 -5.13 -14.21
CA GLN A 144 -0.96 -5.29 -15.44
C GLN A 144 -1.52 -6.40 -16.35
N VAL A 145 -2.04 -7.49 -15.75
CA VAL A 145 -2.63 -8.62 -16.46
C VAL A 145 -4.00 -8.99 -15.88
N GLY A 146 -4.84 -9.59 -16.69
CA GLY A 146 -6.16 -10.06 -16.24
C GLY A 146 -6.05 -11.31 -15.38
N ALA A 147 -6.96 -11.46 -14.41
CA ALA A 147 -7.13 -12.67 -13.63
C ALA A 147 -8.61 -13.05 -13.55
N ALA A 148 -8.93 -14.27 -13.96
CA ALA A 148 -10.31 -14.77 -13.92
C ALA A 148 -10.86 -14.75 -12.48
N GLY A 149 -12.10 -14.31 -12.32
CA GLY A 149 -12.74 -14.15 -11.01
C GLY A 149 -12.28 -12.94 -10.21
N LEU A 150 -11.50 -12.01 -10.80
CA LEU A 150 -10.98 -10.82 -10.12
C LEU A 150 -11.26 -9.51 -10.90
N ALA A 151 -12.34 -9.46 -11.69
CA ALA A 151 -12.60 -8.33 -12.58
C ALA A 151 -12.59 -6.96 -11.84
N ALA A 152 -13.29 -6.84 -10.72
CA ALA A 152 -13.33 -5.61 -9.92
C ALA A 152 -11.94 -5.25 -9.35
N TYR A 153 -11.21 -6.27 -8.87
CA TYR A 153 -9.87 -6.07 -8.33
C TYR A 153 -8.88 -5.64 -9.42
N CYS A 154 -8.87 -6.31 -10.58
CA CYS A 154 -8.03 -5.93 -11.72
C CYS A 154 -8.30 -4.50 -12.17
N ALA A 155 -9.58 -4.12 -12.32
CA ALA A 155 -9.97 -2.77 -12.67
C ALA A 155 -9.45 -1.74 -11.67
N SER A 156 -9.59 -2.03 -10.36
CA SER A 156 -9.12 -1.14 -9.30
C SER A 156 -7.60 -0.95 -9.31
N LYS A 157 -6.83 -2.03 -9.55
CA LYS A 157 -5.37 -1.98 -9.56
C LYS A 157 -4.82 -1.35 -10.84
N GLY A 158 -5.48 -1.56 -11.99
CA GLY A 158 -5.20 -0.81 -13.21
C GLY A 158 -5.45 0.69 -13.06
N ALA A 159 -6.52 1.09 -12.33
CA ALA A 159 -6.77 2.48 -11.99
C ALA A 159 -5.66 3.07 -11.09
N VAL A 160 -5.15 2.32 -10.11
CA VAL A 160 -4.02 2.73 -9.26
C VAL A 160 -2.75 2.92 -10.08
N ASP A 161 -2.48 2.04 -11.06
CA ASP A 161 -1.32 2.17 -11.94
C ASP A 161 -1.36 3.46 -12.77
N GLN A 162 -2.52 3.82 -13.31
CA GLN A 162 -2.67 5.06 -14.07
C GLN A 162 -2.70 6.31 -13.18
N LEU A 163 -3.33 6.23 -12.01
CA LEU A 163 -3.27 7.28 -11.01
C LEU A 163 -1.82 7.59 -10.59
N THR A 164 -1.02 6.55 -10.40
CA THR A 164 0.42 6.66 -10.10
C THR A 164 1.15 7.46 -11.18
N ARG A 165 0.93 7.14 -12.45
CA ARG A 165 1.59 7.84 -13.58
C ARG A 165 1.14 9.29 -13.69
N ALA A 166 -0.17 9.55 -13.56
CA ALA A 166 -0.70 10.90 -13.63
C ALA A 166 -0.15 11.79 -12.51
N MET A 167 -0.22 11.32 -11.25
CA MET A 167 0.29 12.09 -10.11
C MET A 167 1.83 12.25 -10.15
N ALA A 168 2.56 11.30 -10.72
CA ALA A 168 4.00 11.43 -10.91
C ALA A 168 4.35 12.63 -11.79
N LEU A 169 3.63 12.83 -12.89
CA LEU A 169 3.82 13.97 -13.78
C LEU A 169 3.45 15.31 -13.12
N GLU A 170 2.32 15.32 -12.38
CA GLU A 170 1.85 16.53 -11.70
C GLU A 170 2.78 16.98 -10.57
N LEU A 171 3.41 16.04 -9.85
CA LEU A 171 4.20 16.32 -8.67
C LEU A 171 5.71 16.39 -8.92
N ALA A 172 6.18 16.00 -10.10
CA ALA A 172 7.61 15.99 -10.46
C ALA A 172 8.29 17.34 -10.29
N SER A 173 7.64 18.44 -10.71
CA SER A 173 8.19 19.80 -10.58
C SER A 173 8.34 20.26 -9.12
N ARG A 174 7.70 19.57 -8.18
CA ARG A 174 7.81 19.80 -6.74
C ARG A 174 8.82 18.86 -6.06
N ASP A 175 9.58 18.09 -6.84
CA ASP A 175 10.50 17.05 -6.36
C ASP A 175 9.81 16.03 -5.44
N ILE A 176 8.58 15.62 -5.79
CA ILE A 176 7.83 14.58 -5.13
C ILE A 176 7.72 13.41 -6.10
N THR A 177 8.20 12.24 -5.71
CA THR A 177 8.11 11.03 -6.54
C THR A 177 6.81 10.27 -6.24
N VAL A 178 6.20 9.70 -7.29
CA VAL A 178 5.02 8.83 -7.15
C VAL A 178 5.27 7.55 -7.94
N ASN A 179 5.28 6.41 -7.27
CA ASN A 179 5.54 5.10 -7.86
C ASN A 179 4.55 4.06 -7.35
N ALA A 180 4.52 2.91 -7.98
CA ALA A 180 3.78 1.75 -7.50
C ALA A 180 4.67 0.51 -7.42
N ALA A 181 4.44 -0.32 -6.42
CA ALA A 181 4.88 -1.71 -6.39
C ALA A 181 3.68 -2.58 -6.79
N ALA A 182 3.89 -3.54 -7.70
CA ALA A 182 2.88 -4.47 -8.19
C ALA A 182 3.24 -5.91 -7.75
N PRO A 183 2.83 -6.32 -6.54
CA PRO A 183 3.12 -7.67 -6.05
C PRO A 183 2.31 -8.73 -6.80
N GLY A 184 2.87 -9.95 -6.87
CA GLY A 184 2.13 -11.19 -7.12
C GLY A 184 1.43 -11.70 -5.85
N ALA A 185 1.38 -13.04 -5.69
CA ALA A 185 0.86 -13.65 -4.47
C ALA A 185 1.82 -13.43 -3.29
N ILE A 186 1.26 -13.01 -2.14
CA ILE A 186 2.01 -12.71 -0.91
C ILE A 186 1.42 -13.52 0.23
N ASN A 187 2.25 -14.08 1.09
CA ASN A 187 1.86 -14.74 2.33
C ASN A 187 1.28 -13.71 3.33
N SER A 188 0.01 -13.40 3.19
CA SER A 188 -0.69 -12.36 3.95
C SER A 188 -2.16 -12.72 4.14
N PRO A 189 -2.86 -12.10 5.10
CA PRO A 189 -4.30 -12.37 5.31
C PRO A 189 -5.17 -12.19 4.05
N MET A 190 -4.77 -11.32 3.10
CA MET A 190 -5.51 -11.13 1.86
C MET A 190 -5.46 -12.35 0.93
N LEU A 191 -4.36 -13.12 0.94
CA LEU A 191 -4.23 -14.33 0.12
C LEU A 191 -5.32 -15.34 0.48
N PHE A 192 -5.64 -15.44 1.77
CA PHE A 192 -6.61 -16.40 2.33
C PHE A 192 -8.01 -15.81 2.48
N SER A 193 -8.20 -14.51 2.26
CA SER A 193 -9.51 -13.87 2.40
C SER A 193 -10.48 -14.29 1.29
N GLU A 194 -11.77 -14.38 1.67
CA GLU A 194 -12.88 -14.75 0.76
C GLU A 194 -12.77 -16.17 0.17
N HIS A 195 -12.01 -17.06 0.80
CA HIS A 195 -12.09 -18.50 0.60
C HIS A 195 -13.06 -19.08 1.63
N GLU A 196 -14.03 -19.90 1.15
CA GLU A 196 -15.12 -20.42 1.98
C GLU A 196 -14.66 -21.47 3.00
N ASP A 197 -13.51 -22.12 2.75
CA ASP A 197 -12.99 -23.21 3.59
C ASP A 197 -11.55 -22.94 4.04
N PRO A 198 -11.27 -22.80 5.35
CA PRO A 198 -9.91 -22.67 5.89
C PRO A 198 -8.98 -23.85 5.55
N ALA A 199 -9.54 -25.07 5.32
CA ALA A 199 -8.76 -26.22 4.89
C ALA A 199 -8.16 -26.04 3.48
N MET A 200 -8.61 -25.03 2.72
CA MET A 200 -8.11 -24.69 1.39
C MET A 200 -6.77 -23.91 1.41
N GLU A 201 -6.29 -23.43 2.56
CA GLU A 201 -5.07 -22.58 2.62
C GLU A 201 -3.86 -23.23 1.93
N THR A 202 -3.60 -24.51 2.22
CA THR A 202 -2.49 -25.24 1.57
C THR A 202 -2.68 -25.32 0.05
N SER A 203 -3.91 -25.55 -0.42
CA SER A 203 -4.21 -25.65 -1.85
C SER A 203 -4.12 -24.28 -2.55
N VAL A 204 -4.45 -23.19 -1.85
CA VAL A 204 -4.29 -21.81 -2.35
C VAL A 204 -2.84 -21.48 -2.53
N VAL A 205 -1.99 -21.77 -1.55
CA VAL A 205 -0.53 -21.55 -1.64
C VAL A 205 0.04 -22.37 -2.80
N SER A 206 -0.17 -23.69 -2.84
CA SER A 206 0.38 -24.56 -3.88
C SER A 206 -0.05 -24.17 -5.29
N ARG A 207 -1.31 -23.70 -5.47
CA ARG A 207 -1.79 -23.22 -6.77
C ARG A 207 -1.07 -21.95 -7.21
N ASN A 208 -0.85 -21.01 -6.27
CA ASN A 208 -0.10 -19.79 -6.57
C ASN A 208 1.37 -20.11 -6.89
N GLU A 209 2.02 -20.95 -6.08
CA GLU A 209 3.40 -21.39 -6.29
C GLU A 209 3.61 -22.02 -7.67
N ALA A 210 2.68 -22.86 -8.12
CA ALA A 210 2.74 -23.51 -9.43
C ALA A 210 2.66 -22.51 -10.61
N SER A 211 2.10 -21.32 -10.39
CA SER A 211 1.98 -20.27 -11.42
C SER A 211 3.12 -19.25 -11.40
N ILE A 212 3.94 -19.24 -10.35
CA ILE A 212 5.05 -18.29 -10.19
C ILE A 212 6.35 -18.94 -10.64
N PRO A 213 7.11 -18.37 -11.60
CA PRO A 213 8.38 -18.95 -12.05
C PRO A 213 9.39 -19.23 -10.94
N MET A 214 9.45 -18.40 -9.89
CA MET A 214 10.31 -18.65 -8.71
C MET A 214 9.78 -19.76 -7.78
N GLY A 215 8.60 -20.35 -8.06
CA GLY A 215 8.04 -21.50 -7.35
C GLY A 215 7.61 -21.25 -5.90
N ARG A 216 7.41 -20.01 -5.50
CA ARG A 216 6.95 -19.67 -4.14
C ARG A 216 6.17 -18.36 -4.11
N VAL A 217 5.32 -18.19 -3.11
CA VAL A 217 4.73 -16.89 -2.77
C VAL A 217 5.78 -15.98 -2.12
N ALA A 218 5.59 -14.67 -2.22
CA ALA A 218 6.46 -13.69 -1.57
C ALA A 218 6.09 -13.54 -0.08
N GLU A 219 7.09 -13.19 0.74
CA GLU A 219 6.83 -12.69 2.09
C GLU A 219 6.56 -11.18 2.07
N PRO A 220 5.75 -10.64 3.00
CA PRO A 220 5.46 -9.21 3.09
C PRO A 220 6.71 -8.32 3.13
N GLU A 221 7.78 -8.79 3.76
CA GLU A 221 9.06 -8.10 3.90
C GLU A 221 9.77 -7.92 2.56
N GLU A 222 9.64 -8.85 1.63
CA GLU A 222 10.25 -8.76 0.28
C GLU A 222 9.57 -7.64 -0.53
N VAL A 223 8.25 -7.53 -0.41
CA VAL A 223 7.48 -6.45 -1.04
C VAL A 223 7.79 -5.11 -0.37
N ALA A 224 7.88 -5.08 0.97
CA ALA A 224 8.23 -3.89 1.72
C ALA A 224 9.63 -3.36 1.34
N ALA A 225 10.60 -4.24 1.10
CA ALA A 225 11.94 -3.84 0.64
C ALA A 225 11.89 -3.09 -0.69
N ALA A 226 11.09 -3.56 -1.67
CA ALA A 226 10.88 -2.87 -2.94
C ALA A 226 10.18 -1.51 -2.77
N ILE A 227 9.18 -1.43 -1.88
CA ILE A 227 8.48 -0.18 -1.57
C ILE A 227 9.42 0.84 -0.93
N VAL A 228 10.23 0.42 0.04
CA VAL A 228 11.24 1.27 0.68
C VAL A 228 12.31 1.70 -0.32
N PHE A 229 12.74 0.82 -1.23
CA PHE A 229 13.61 1.22 -2.34
C PHE A 229 12.98 2.34 -3.16
N LEU A 230 11.74 2.17 -3.63
CA LEU A 230 11.05 3.20 -4.43
C LEU A 230 10.88 4.52 -3.68
N SER A 231 10.64 4.49 -2.37
CA SER A 231 10.49 5.71 -1.56
C SER A 231 11.79 6.52 -1.43
N THR A 232 12.94 5.88 -1.60
CA THR A 232 14.25 6.52 -1.44
C THR A 232 14.87 6.98 -2.75
N GLN A 233 14.39 6.48 -3.91
CA GLN A 233 14.99 6.81 -5.21
C GLN A 233 14.41 8.11 -5.77
N ARG A 234 15.26 9.11 -5.90
CA ARG A 234 14.84 10.49 -6.28
C ARG A 234 14.67 10.70 -7.79
N HIS A 235 15.16 9.80 -8.62
CA HIS A 235 15.05 9.88 -10.08
C HIS A 235 14.19 8.79 -10.68
N ILE A 236 13.40 8.09 -9.83
CA ILE A 236 12.39 7.11 -10.23
C ILE A 236 11.02 7.69 -9.88
N THR A 237 10.21 8.01 -10.90
CA THR A 237 8.82 8.45 -10.71
C THR A 237 7.96 7.94 -11.88
N GLY A 238 6.70 7.61 -11.61
CA GLY A 238 5.75 7.08 -12.59
C GLY A 238 5.93 5.59 -12.92
N THR A 239 6.83 4.87 -12.23
CA THR A 239 7.04 3.44 -12.48
C THR A 239 6.02 2.58 -11.74
N VAL A 240 5.72 1.43 -12.33
CA VAL A 240 5.01 0.30 -11.69
C VAL A 240 5.99 -0.87 -11.67
N LEU A 241 6.58 -1.13 -10.50
CA LEU A 241 7.60 -2.15 -10.31
C LEU A 241 6.95 -3.48 -9.92
N SER A 242 7.07 -4.50 -10.77
CA SER A 242 6.60 -5.85 -10.46
C SER A 242 7.48 -6.50 -9.40
N VAL A 243 6.84 -7.11 -8.37
CA VAL A 243 7.46 -7.85 -7.28
C VAL A 243 6.73 -9.19 -7.16
N ASP A 244 6.92 -10.07 -8.14
CA ASP A 244 5.99 -11.15 -8.44
C ASP A 244 6.65 -12.51 -8.75
N GLY A 245 7.95 -12.62 -8.53
CA GLY A 245 8.70 -13.84 -8.82
C GLY A 245 8.71 -14.24 -10.30
N GLY A 246 8.50 -13.26 -11.21
CA GLY A 246 8.50 -13.45 -12.66
C GLY A 246 7.11 -13.76 -13.26
N TYR A 247 6.04 -13.62 -12.47
CA TYR A 247 4.68 -13.98 -12.91
C TYR A 247 4.25 -13.24 -14.18
N VAL A 248 4.51 -11.95 -14.32
CA VAL A 248 4.12 -11.16 -15.51
C VAL A 248 5.16 -11.17 -16.63
N ALA A 249 6.29 -11.83 -16.45
CA ALA A 249 7.36 -11.90 -17.45
C ALA A 249 7.23 -13.10 -18.41
N GLN A 250 6.25 -13.97 -18.20
CA GLN A 250 5.99 -15.18 -18.99
C GLN A 250 4.90 -14.99 -20.05
#